data_0de85a96c34246c878969346731896b8
#
_entry.id   0de85a96c34246c878969346731896b8
#
_cell.length_a   1.000
_cell.length_b   1.000
_cell.length_c   1.000
_cell.angle_alpha   90.00
_cell.angle_beta   90.00
_cell.angle_gamma   90.00
#
_symmetry.space_group_name_H-M   'P 1'
#
loop_
_entity.id
_entity.type
_entity.pdbx_description
1 polymer ?
#
loop_
_entity_poly.entity_id
_entity_poly.type
_entity_poly.pdbx_seq_one_letter_code
_entity_poly.pdbx_strand_id
1 'polypeptide(L)'
;RSQKLYVHANTVKQMLVALDFVKEFGFDLVIVGGSDSWQIADLLKQNNVSVVLQQPHSLPTAEDDDVDQPYKTAAILQRAGVLFSLSDDDGQTRGRNLAFNAGTAAAYGLTKEEALQAITLNAAKILGVADKTGSIEVGKDANIVISEGDILDMRSSVVTDAFIQGRKIDLNDKDKQLNERYIQKYNIKKPF
;
A
#
# COMPACT_ATOMS: atom_id res chain seq x y z
N ARG A 1 -0.42 -1.87 26.49
CA ARG A 1 -1.31 -1.52 25.34
C ARG A 1 -1.56 -2.77 24.56
N SER A 2 -2.79 -3.30 24.62
CA SER A 2 -3.15 -4.59 23.99
C SER A 2 -3.90 -4.42 22.66
N GLN A 3 -4.33 -3.21 22.31
CA GLN A 3 -5.13 -2.94 21.14
C GLN A 3 -4.67 -1.66 20.42
N LYS A 4 -4.75 -1.68 19.09
CA LYS A 4 -4.53 -0.51 18.25
C LYS A 4 -5.85 0.16 17.93
N LEU A 5 -5.86 1.49 17.93
CA LEU A 5 -6.99 2.29 17.49
C LEU A 5 -6.73 2.78 16.06
N TYR A 6 -7.58 2.38 15.12
CA TYR A 6 -7.52 2.83 13.74
C TYR A 6 -8.49 4.01 13.56
N VAL A 7 -7.98 5.16 13.18
CA VAL A 7 -8.76 6.39 13.01
C VAL A 7 -8.65 6.89 11.58
N HIS A 8 -9.79 7.01 10.90
CA HIS A 8 -9.85 7.67 9.60
C HIS A 8 -9.69 9.18 9.78
N ALA A 9 -8.59 9.71 9.28
CA ALA A 9 -8.25 11.13 9.38
C ALA A 9 -7.38 11.55 8.19
N ASN A 10 -7.79 12.58 7.47
CA ASN A 10 -7.07 13.09 6.31
C ASN A 10 -6.41 14.44 6.57
N THR A 11 -7.06 15.33 7.30
CA THR A 11 -6.54 16.67 7.58
C THR A 11 -5.69 16.70 8.85
N VAL A 12 -4.76 17.65 8.92
CA VAL A 12 -3.94 17.88 10.13
C VAL A 12 -4.80 18.00 11.37
N LYS A 13 -5.90 18.78 11.31
CA LYS A 13 -6.80 18.99 12.45
C LYS A 13 -7.39 17.67 12.97
N GLN A 14 -7.84 16.79 12.07
CA GLN A 14 -8.39 15.48 12.46
C GLN A 14 -7.31 14.59 13.12
N MET A 15 -6.10 14.59 12.58
CA MET A 15 -4.99 13.80 13.12
C MET A 15 -4.56 14.32 14.50
N LEU A 16 -4.55 15.64 14.73
CA LEU A 16 -4.24 16.22 16.05
C LEU A 16 -5.29 15.82 17.08
N VAL A 17 -6.59 15.85 16.74
CA VAL A 17 -7.66 15.37 17.64
C VAL A 17 -7.48 13.88 17.99
N ALA A 18 -7.12 13.06 17.01
CA ALA A 18 -6.83 11.65 17.23
C ALA A 18 -5.62 11.45 18.16
N LEU A 19 -4.56 12.24 18.00
CA LEU A 19 -3.38 12.22 18.86
C LEU A 19 -3.71 12.59 20.31
N ASP A 20 -4.50 13.63 20.51
CA ASP A 20 -4.89 14.06 21.87
C ASP A 20 -5.74 12.99 22.54
N PHE A 21 -6.69 12.41 21.81
CA PHE A 21 -7.52 11.31 22.31
C PHE A 21 -6.66 10.11 22.77
N VAL A 22 -5.73 9.63 21.95
CA VAL A 22 -4.92 8.47 22.35
C VAL A 22 -3.93 8.75 23.47
N LYS A 23 -3.48 10.02 23.64
CA LYS A 23 -2.67 10.43 24.80
C LYS A 23 -3.47 10.33 26.09
N GLU A 24 -4.74 10.72 26.06
CA GLU A 24 -5.62 10.67 27.23
C GLU A 24 -5.97 9.22 27.62
N PHE A 25 -6.28 8.37 26.64
CA PHE A 25 -6.76 7.01 26.89
C PHE A 25 -5.70 5.91 26.74
N GLY A 26 -4.51 6.22 26.24
CA GLY A 26 -3.36 5.29 26.21
C GLY A 26 -3.44 4.22 25.11
N PHE A 27 -4.07 4.48 23.96
CA PHE A 27 -4.09 3.57 22.83
C PHE A 27 -2.86 3.72 21.92
N ASP A 28 -2.53 2.68 21.14
CA ASP A 28 -1.64 2.78 20.01
C ASP A 28 -2.42 3.24 18.78
N LEU A 29 -2.03 4.37 18.18
CA LEU A 29 -2.75 5.00 17.08
C LEU A 29 -2.24 4.53 15.73
N VAL A 30 -3.17 4.21 14.84
CA VAL A 30 -2.94 4.08 13.41
C VAL A 30 -3.87 5.05 12.68
N ILE A 31 -3.31 6.00 11.94
CA ILE A 31 -4.07 6.88 11.05
C ILE A 31 -4.36 6.13 9.75
N VAL A 32 -5.61 6.18 9.30
CA VAL A 32 -6.05 5.65 8.00
C VAL A 32 -6.47 6.81 7.11
N GLY A 33 -5.88 6.91 5.94
CA GLY A 33 -6.02 8.04 5.02
C GLY A 33 -4.77 8.92 5.01
N GLY A 34 -4.68 9.87 5.95
CA GLY A 34 -3.48 10.65 6.22
C GLY A 34 -3.00 11.54 5.07
N SER A 35 -3.91 12.12 4.26
CA SER A 35 -3.53 12.96 3.11
C SER A 35 -2.58 14.09 3.49
N ASP A 36 -2.83 14.77 4.62
CA ASP A 36 -2.00 15.87 5.12
C ASP A 36 -0.92 15.41 6.11
N SER A 37 -0.67 14.11 6.26
CA SER A 37 0.28 13.56 7.25
C SER A 37 1.72 14.06 7.02
N TRP A 38 2.05 14.45 5.81
CA TRP A 38 3.33 15.02 5.45
C TRP A 38 3.65 16.32 6.20
N GLN A 39 2.63 17.13 6.56
CA GLN A 39 2.80 18.40 7.29
C GLN A 39 3.20 18.19 8.76
N ILE A 40 2.85 17.03 9.33
CA ILE A 40 3.09 16.70 10.74
C ILE A 40 3.90 15.42 10.93
N ALA A 41 4.69 15.04 9.93
CA ALA A 41 5.44 13.78 9.91
C ALA A 41 6.32 13.59 11.16
N ASP A 42 7.05 14.63 11.59
CA ASP A 42 7.88 14.59 12.79
C ASP A 42 7.05 14.36 14.07
N LEU A 43 5.88 14.98 14.16
CA LEU A 43 4.98 14.78 15.29
C LEU A 43 4.42 13.35 15.34
N LEU A 44 4.05 12.79 14.18
CA LEU A 44 3.62 11.40 14.08
C LEU A 44 4.75 10.46 14.51
N LYS A 45 5.99 10.71 14.06
CA LYS A 45 7.16 9.93 14.47
C LYS A 45 7.41 10.01 15.97
N GLN A 46 7.40 11.21 16.57
CA GLN A 46 7.62 11.41 18.01
C GLN A 46 6.60 10.66 18.87
N ASN A 47 5.36 10.51 18.37
CA ASN A 47 4.29 9.78 19.07
C ASN A 47 4.15 8.30 18.65
N ASN A 48 5.08 7.76 17.85
CA ASN A 48 5.05 6.40 17.31
C ASN A 48 3.74 6.05 16.58
N VAL A 49 3.14 7.01 15.89
CA VAL A 49 1.93 6.83 15.10
C VAL A 49 2.28 6.21 13.77
N SER A 50 1.56 5.15 13.40
CA SER A 50 1.66 4.56 12.06
C SER A 50 0.59 5.13 11.14
N VAL A 51 0.86 5.13 9.82
CA VAL A 51 -0.08 5.67 8.82
C VAL A 51 -0.35 4.61 7.74
N VAL A 52 -1.62 4.37 7.46
CA VAL A 52 -2.08 3.66 6.27
C VAL A 52 -2.51 4.71 5.26
N LEU A 53 -1.60 5.06 4.35
CA LEU A 53 -1.87 6.05 3.31
C LEU A 53 -2.88 5.51 2.30
N GLN A 54 -3.79 6.38 1.88
CA GLN A 54 -4.65 6.09 0.73
C GLN A 54 -3.83 6.15 -0.58
N GLN A 55 -4.46 5.75 -1.68
CA GLN A 55 -3.83 5.75 -2.99
C GLN A 55 -3.34 7.16 -3.40
N PRO A 56 -2.17 7.28 -4.09
CA PRO A 56 -1.57 8.57 -4.40
C PRO A 56 -2.25 9.34 -5.54
N HIS A 57 -3.06 8.67 -6.36
CA HIS A 57 -3.69 9.27 -7.54
C HIS A 57 -4.94 10.09 -7.16
N SER A 58 -4.73 11.15 -6.41
CA SER A 58 -5.75 12.11 -5.97
C SER A 58 -5.26 13.53 -6.19
N LEU A 59 -6.16 14.49 -6.10
CA LEU A 59 -5.80 15.90 -6.02
C LEU A 59 -5.29 16.23 -4.61
N PRO A 60 -4.47 17.30 -4.47
CA PRO A 60 -4.08 17.81 -3.17
C PRO A 60 -5.28 18.18 -2.31
N THR A 61 -5.09 18.23 -1.00
CA THR A 61 -6.15 18.59 -0.04
C THR A 61 -6.45 20.08 -0.09
N ALA A 62 -5.43 20.93 -0.27
CA ALA A 62 -5.56 22.38 -0.36
C ALA A 62 -5.21 22.88 -1.78
N GLU A 63 -5.83 23.99 -2.19
CA GLU A 63 -5.62 24.57 -3.53
C GLU A 63 -4.21 25.14 -3.73
N ASP A 64 -3.52 25.49 -2.65
CA ASP A 64 -2.16 26.03 -2.64
C ASP A 64 -1.07 24.97 -2.44
N ASP A 65 -1.45 23.70 -2.25
CA ASP A 65 -0.50 22.59 -2.22
C ASP A 65 0.06 22.29 -3.63
N ASP A 66 1.28 21.76 -3.68
CA ASP A 66 1.84 21.23 -4.93
C ASP A 66 0.90 20.19 -5.55
N VAL A 67 0.66 20.29 -6.85
CA VAL A 67 -0.26 19.38 -7.57
C VAL A 67 0.15 17.90 -7.44
N ASP A 68 1.43 17.63 -7.26
CA ASP A 68 2.01 16.30 -7.07
C ASP A 68 2.27 15.95 -5.59
N GLN A 69 1.76 16.75 -4.63
CA GLN A 69 1.94 16.49 -3.21
C GLN A 69 1.46 15.09 -2.78
N PRO A 70 0.31 14.56 -3.25
CA PRO A 70 -0.13 13.21 -2.88
C PRO A 70 0.88 12.12 -3.27
N TYR A 71 1.63 12.30 -4.34
CA TYR A 71 2.67 11.36 -4.78
C TYR A 71 3.93 11.42 -3.91
N LYS A 72 4.23 12.58 -3.33
CA LYS A 72 5.43 12.82 -2.50
C LYS A 72 5.25 12.42 -1.03
N THR A 73 4.00 12.32 -0.55
CA THR A 73 3.69 12.10 0.88
C THR A 73 4.39 10.87 1.44
N ALA A 74 4.39 9.73 0.73
CA ALA A 74 5.05 8.51 1.15
C ALA A 74 6.56 8.71 1.39
N ALA A 75 7.24 9.41 0.47
CA ALA A 75 8.67 9.69 0.59
C ALA A 75 8.99 10.66 1.75
N ILE A 76 8.09 11.58 2.06
CA ILE A 76 8.24 12.49 3.22
C ILE A 76 8.13 11.70 4.52
N LEU A 77 7.12 10.83 4.66
CA LEU A 77 6.95 9.95 5.82
C LEU A 77 8.15 9.02 6.01
N GLN A 78 8.68 8.45 4.92
CA GLN A 78 9.86 7.58 4.95
C GLN A 78 11.06 8.34 5.50
N ARG A 79 11.35 9.54 5.00
CA ARG A 79 12.46 10.38 5.48
C ARG A 79 12.33 10.77 6.95
N ALA A 80 11.11 11.02 7.42
CA ALA A 80 10.82 11.29 8.83
C ALA A 80 10.90 10.03 9.71
N GLY A 81 11.00 8.84 9.12
CA GLY A 81 11.04 7.56 9.81
C GLY A 81 9.69 7.13 10.41
N VAL A 82 8.59 7.63 9.87
CA VAL A 82 7.23 7.18 10.21
C VAL A 82 6.98 5.80 9.60
N LEU A 83 6.45 4.87 10.38
CA LEU A 83 5.99 3.59 9.83
C LEU A 83 4.70 3.82 9.06
N PHE A 84 4.71 3.54 7.76
CA PHE A 84 3.52 3.67 6.92
C PHE A 84 3.37 2.48 5.98
N SER A 85 2.15 2.27 5.51
CA SER A 85 1.82 1.38 4.40
C SER A 85 0.97 2.13 3.38
N LEU A 86 0.94 1.62 2.15
CA LEU A 86 0.06 2.10 1.10
C LEU A 86 -1.20 1.25 1.04
N SER A 87 -2.33 1.88 0.77
CA SER A 87 -3.63 1.26 0.52
C SER A 87 -4.20 1.78 -0.79
N ASP A 88 -5.07 1.02 -1.42
CA ASP A 88 -5.76 1.47 -2.63
C ASP A 88 -7.11 2.15 -2.32
N ASP A 89 -7.56 2.07 -1.08
CA ASP A 89 -8.81 2.65 -0.57
C ASP A 89 -10.07 2.28 -1.38
N ASP A 90 -9.98 1.23 -2.19
CA ASP A 90 -11.09 0.70 -2.98
C ASP A 90 -11.10 -0.83 -2.93
N GLY A 91 -12.04 -1.38 -2.18
CA GLY A 91 -12.13 -2.83 -1.95
C GLY A 91 -12.57 -3.66 -3.15
N GLN A 92 -13.06 -3.08 -4.24
CA GLN A 92 -13.72 -3.87 -5.29
C GLN A 92 -13.06 -3.83 -6.66
N THR A 93 -12.56 -2.68 -7.13
CA THR A 93 -12.13 -2.53 -8.52
C THR A 93 -10.68 -2.11 -8.69
N ARG A 94 -10.12 -1.35 -7.77
CA ARG A 94 -8.79 -0.75 -7.88
C ARG A 94 -7.70 -1.49 -7.10
N GLY A 95 -8.04 -2.42 -6.21
CA GLY A 95 -7.07 -3.15 -5.39
C GLY A 95 -5.97 -3.86 -6.20
N ARG A 96 -6.25 -4.20 -7.46
CA ARG A 96 -5.26 -4.71 -8.43
C ARG A 96 -4.13 -3.71 -8.75
N ASN A 97 -4.33 -2.41 -8.48
CA ASN A 97 -3.36 -1.35 -8.78
C ASN A 97 -2.40 -1.07 -7.60
N LEU A 98 -2.52 -1.77 -6.48
CA LEU A 98 -1.74 -1.50 -5.27
C LEU A 98 -0.22 -1.49 -5.54
N ALA A 99 0.29 -2.44 -6.33
CA ALA A 99 1.71 -2.48 -6.69
C ALA A 99 2.11 -1.27 -7.56
N PHE A 100 1.24 -0.79 -8.43
CA PHE A 100 1.49 0.38 -9.28
C PHE A 100 1.41 1.70 -8.50
N ASN A 101 0.56 1.75 -7.48
CA ASN A 101 0.54 2.86 -6.52
C ASN A 101 1.87 2.95 -5.76
N ALA A 102 2.44 1.81 -5.37
CA ALA A 102 3.78 1.75 -4.79
C ALA A 102 4.86 2.15 -5.81
N GLY A 103 4.72 1.76 -7.07
CA GLY A 103 5.58 2.20 -8.17
C GLY A 103 5.56 3.71 -8.38
N THR A 104 4.38 4.34 -8.25
CA THR A 104 4.24 5.80 -8.28
C THR A 104 5.00 6.43 -7.10
N ALA A 105 4.85 5.92 -5.89
CA ALA A 105 5.59 6.40 -4.73
C ALA A 105 7.12 6.26 -4.90
N ALA A 106 7.59 5.19 -5.58
CA ALA A 106 9.00 5.03 -5.94
C ALA A 106 9.46 6.11 -6.93
N ALA A 107 8.63 6.46 -7.93
CA ALA A 107 8.95 7.53 -8.88
C ALA A 107 9.06 8.91 -8.21
N TYR A 108 8.41 9.11 -7.05
CA TYR A 108 8.38 10.36 -6.30
C TYR A 108 9.22 10.34 -5.02
N GLY A 109 10.19 9.44 -4.92
CA GLY A 109 11.27 9.56 -3.94
C GLY A 109 11.45 8.43 -2.94
N LEU A 110 10.67 7.35 -3.01
CA LEU A 110 11.02 6.08 -2.37
C LEU A 110 12.00 5.30 -3.26
N THR A 111 12.80 4.45 -2.65
CA THR A 111 13.45 3.37 -3.39
C THR A 111 12.42 2.28 -3.74
N LYS A 112 12.71 1.43 -4.73
CA LYS A 112 11.83 0.31 -5.09
C LYS A 112 11.62 -0.64 -3.90
N GLU A 113 12.66 -0.87 -3.11
CA GLU A 113 12.58 -1.72 -1.92
C GLU A 113 11.66 -1.11 -0.85
N GLU A 114 11.77 0.18 -0.57
CA GLU A 114 10.88 0.88 0.35
C GLU A 114 9.42 0.86 -0.13
N ALA A 115 9.20 1.01 -1.44
CA ALA A 115 7.88 0.93 -2.04
C ALA A 115 7.27 -0.49 -1.90
N LEU A 116 8.08 -1.55 -2.11
CA LEU A 116 7.66 -2.92 -1.87
C LEU A 116 7.37 -3.16 -0.39
N GLN A 117 8.22 -2.68 0.51
CA GLN A 117 7.99 -2.80 1.96
C GLN A 117 6.70 -2.10 2.39
N ALA A 118 6.35 -0.96 1.78
CA ALA A 118 5.14 -0.22 2.09
C ALA A 118 3.85 -1.00 1.80
N ILE A 119 3.86 -1.92 0.86
CA ILE A 119 2.70 -2.78 0.51
C ILE A 119 2.81 -4.21 1.06
N THR A 120 3.89 -4.56 1.76
CA THR A 120 4.15 -5.90 2.29
C THR A 120 4.50 -5.86 3.78
N LEU A 121 5.79 -5.75 4.11
CA LEU A 121 6.31 -5.84 5.48
C LEU A 121 5.78 -4.73 6.39
N ASN A 122 5.66 -3.49 5.90
CA ASN A 122 5.16 -2.39 6.72
C ASN A 122 3.68 -2.57 7.05
N ALA A 123 2.87 -3.02 6.08
CA ALA A 123 1.48 -3.38 6.33
C ALA A 123 1.37 -4.48 7.39
N ALA A 124 2.20 -5.53 7.29
CA ALA A 124 2.25 -6.62 8.28
C ALA A 124 2.65 -6.11 9.68
N LYS A 125 3.61 -5.18 9.78
CA LYS A 125 4.00 -4.54 11.06
C LYS A 125 2.85 -3.72 11.66
N ILE A 126 2.17 -2.92 10.84
CA ILE A 126 1.02 -2.11 11.28
C ILE A 126 -0.11 -3.02 11.79
N LEU A 127 -0.38 -4.11 11.08
CA LEU A 127 -1.42 -5.08 11.47
C LEU A 127 -0.99 -6.00 12.62
N GLY A 128 0.30 -6.03 12.99
CA GLY A 128 0.82 -6.88 14.06
C GLY A 128 0.97 -8.35 13.68
N VAL A 129 1.19 -8.64 12.40
CA VAL A 129 1.36 -10.02 11.86
C VAL A 129 2.71 -10.21 11.15
N ALA A 130 3.65 -9.31 11.38
CA ALA A 130 4.96 -9.35 10.72
C ALA A 130 5.84 -10.56 11.12
N ASP A 131 5.51 -11.22 12.21
CA ASP A 131 6.09 -12.50 12.63
C ASP A 131 5.68 -13.66 11.72
N LYS A 132 4.55 -13.53 11.02
CA LYS A 132 3.97 -14.58 10.16
C LYS A 132 4.10 -14.31 8.67
N THR A 133 4.11 -13.05 8.25
CA THR A 133 4.05 -12.69 6.83
C THR A 133 4.66 -11.32 6.55
N GLY A 134 4.71 -10.91 5.28
CA GLY A 134 5.17 -9.59 4.83
C GLY A 134 6.63 -9.55 4.38
N SER A 135 7.41 -10.59 4.61
CA SER A 135 8.78 -10.76 4.11
C SER A 135 9.08 -12.24 3.86
N ILE A 136 10.10 -12.51 3.04
CA ILE A 136 10.56 -13.86 2.74
C ILE A 136 11.64 -14.21 3.76
N GLU A 137 11.24 -14.92 4.81
CA GLU A 137 12.12 -15.35 5.89
C GLU A 137 11.77 -16.77 6.34
N VAL A 138 12.76 -17.50 6.88
CA VAL A 138 12.52 -18.84 7.43
C VAL A 138 11.56 -18.78 8.61
N GLY A 139 10.52 -19.61 8.56
CA GLY A 139 9.50 -19.69 9.62
C GLY A 139 8.25 -18.83 9.36
N LYS A 140 8.25 -18.01 8.31
CA LYS A 140 7.05 -17.28 7.89
C LYS A 140 6.22 -18.06 6.87
N ASP A 141 4.95 -17.71 6.76
CA ASP A 141 4.05 -18.24 5.74
C ASP A 141 4.58 -17.91 4.34
N ALA A 142 4.65 -18.91 3.47
CA ALA A 142 5.07 -18.73 2.08
C ALA A 142 3.94 -18.08 1.25
N ASN A 143 3.68 -16.79 1.50
CA ASN A 143 2.83 -15.93 0.69
C ASN A 143 3.72 -15.22 -0.33
N ILE A 144 3.84 -15.79 -1.53
CA ILE A 144 4.85 -15.41 -2.51
C ILE A 144 4.18 -15.12 -3.85
N VAL A 145 4.61 -14.05 -4.50
CA VAL A 145 4.26 -13.70 -5.88
C VAL A 145 5.54 -13.72 -6.71
N ILE A 146 5.49 -14.36 -7.88
CA ILE A 146 6.57 -14.37 -8.86
C ILE A 146 6.11 -13.56 -10.08
N SER A 147 6.92 -12.61 -10.50
CA SER A 147 6.65 -11.77 -11.67
C SER A 147 7.83 -11.76 -12.61
N GLU A 148 7.56 -11.88 -13.89
CA GLU A 148 8.50 -11.47 -14.93
C GLU A 148 8.49 -9.94 -14.99
N GLY A 149 9.68 -9.33 -15.03
CA GLY A 149 9.82 -7.88 -14.97
C GLY A 149 9.51 -7.28 -13.60
N ASP A 150 9.44 -5.96 -13.56
CA ASP A 150 9.24 -5.20 -12.32
C ASP A 150 7.75 -5.18 -11.95
N ILE A 151 7.40 -5.75 -10.81
CA ILE A 151 6.03 -5.81 -10.32
C ILE A 151 5.44 -4.41 -10.04
N LEU A 152 6.28 -3.41 -9.80
CA LEU A 152 5.89 -2.02 -9.57
C LEU A 152 5.62 -1.23 -10.87
N ASP A 153 6.07 -1.73 -12.02
CA ASP A 153 5.86 -1.09 -13.31
C ASP A 153 4.76 -1.79 -14.10
N MET A 154 3.64 -1.09 -14.32
CA MET A 154 2.47 -1.58 -15.07
C MET A 154 2.82 -2.14 -16.46
N ARG A 155 3.89 -1.64 -17.11
CA ARG A 155 4.27 -2.04 -18.47
C ARG A 155 5.03 -3.36 -18.49
N SER A 156 5.74 -3.70 -17.42
CA SER A 156 6.61 -4.87 -17.34
C SER A 156 6.14 -5.93 -16.36
N SER A 157 5.16 -5.61 -15.50
CA SER A 157 4.64 -6.54 -14.51
C SER A 157 3.81 -7.64 -15.15
N VAL A 158 4.33 -8.87 -15.09
CA VAL A 158 3.62 -10.09 -15.51
C VAL A 158 3.72 -11.11 -14.39
N VAL A 159 2.66 -11.26 -13.61
CA VAL A 159 2.62 -12.26 -12.54
C VAL A 159 2.46 -13.65 -13.17
N THR A 160 3.45 -14.51 -12.98
CA THR A 160 3.50 -15.87 -13.51
C THR A 160 3.02 -16.91 -12.51
N ASP A 161 3.33 -16.71 -11.23
CA ASP A 161 2.96 -17.63 -10.16
C ASP A 161 2.63 -16.89 -8.87
N ALA A 162 1.75 -17.47 -8.08
CA ALA A 162 1.47 -17.00 -6.73
C ALA A 162 1.19 -18.17 -5.80
N PHE A 163 1.59 -17.99 -4.54
CA PHE A 163 1.44 -18.98 -3.49
C PHE A 163 0.84 -18.33 -2.25
N ILE A 164 -0.09 -19.02 -1.59
CA ILE A 164 -0.64 -18.66 -0.30
C ILE A 164 -0.37 -19.80 0.66
N GLN A 165 0.38 -19.53 1.72
CA GLN A 165 0.85 -20.55 2.67
C GLN A 165 1.50 -21.77 1.98
N GLY A 166 2.33 -21.51 0.97
CA GLY A 166 3.02 -22.53 0.18
C GLY A 166 2.16 -23.26 -0.85
N ARG A 167 0.86 -23.00 -0.91
CA ARG A 167 -0.03 -23.60 -1.92
C ARG A 167 -0.09 -22.73 -3.16
N LYS A 168 0.26 -23.28 -4.31
CA LYS A 168 0.13 -22.60 -5.59
C LYS A 168 -1.34 -22.29 -5.87
N ILE A 169 -1.63 -21.05 -6.23
CA ILE A 169 -2.98 -20.62 -6.63
C ILE A 169 -3.11 -20.56 -8.15
N ASP A 170 -4.32 -20.81 -8.65
CA ASP A 170 -4.66 -20.64 -10.06
C ASP A 170 -4.84 -19.14 -10.35
N LEU A 171 -4.07 -18.61 -11.30
CA LEU A 171 -4.14 -17.22 -11.76
C LEU A 171 -5.10 -17.04 -12.95
N ASN A 172 -5.84 -18.08 -13.33
CA ASN A 172 -6.78 -18.05 -14.44
C ASN A 172 -8.11 -17.43 -13.97
N ASP A 173 -8.22 -16.12 -14.08
CA ASP A 173 -9.41 -15.36 -13.72
C ASP A 173 -10.50 -15.41 -14.81
N LYS A 174 -11.68 -14.89 -14.47
CA LYS A 174 -12.84 -14.84 -15.37
C LYS A 174 -12.55 -14.06 -16.67
N ASP A 175 -11.78 -12.99 -16.59
CA ASP A 175 -11.49 -12.14 -17.75
C ASP A 175 -10.59 -12.87 -18.74
N LYS A 176 -9.59 -13.60 -18.27
CA LYS A 176 -8.73 -14.46 -19.09
C LYS A 176 -9.55 -15.57 -19.77
N GLN A 177 -10.42 -16.25 -19.02
CA GLN A 177 -11.29 -17.29 -19.56
C GLN A 177 -12.23 -16.75 -20.63
N LEU A 178 -12.82 -15.58 -20.42
CA LEU A 178 -13.67 -14.92 -21.42
C LEU A 178 -12.86 -14.51 -22.64
N ASN A 179 -11.69 -13.93 -22.46
CA ASN A 179 -10.81 -13.55 -23.55
C ASN A 179 -10.44 -14.76 -24.42
N GLU A 180 -10.02 -15.87 -23.81
CA GLU A 180 -9.71 -17.10 -24.54
C GLU A 180 -10.93 -17.63 -25.33
N ARG A 181 -12.12 -17.62 -24.69
CA ARG A 181 -13.37 -18.04 -25.36
C ARG A 181 -13.68 -17.18 -26.59
N TYR A 182 -13.50 -15.85 -26.48
CA TYR A 182 -13.77 -14.94 -27.59
C TYR A 182 -12.71 -15.04 -28.69
N ILE A 183 -11.44 -15.19 -28.35
CA ILE A 183 -10.37 -15.47 -29.31
C ILE A 183 -10.69 -16.71 -30.13
N GLN A 184 -11.09 -17.79 -29.48
CA GLN A 184 -11.50 -19.05 -30.19
C GLN A 184 -12.76 -18.84 -31.03
N LYS A 185 -13.81 -18.23 -30.46
CA LYS A 185 -15.10 -18.02 -31.15
C LYS A 185 -14.97 -17.20 -32.43
N TYR A 186 -14.12 -16.18 -32.41
CA TYR A 186 -13.95 -15.25 -33.55
C TYR A 186 -12.69 -15.51 -34.36
N ASN A 187 -11.97 -16.58 -34.06
CA ASN A 187 -10.72 -16.98 -34.74
C ASN A 187 -9.70 -15.83 -34.83
N ILE A 188 -9.57 -15.06 -33.72
CA ILE A 188 -8.67 -13.90 -33.61
C ILE A 188 -7.24 -14.42 -33.38
N LYS A 189 -6.29 -13.95 -34.18
CA LYS A 189 -4.87 -14.23 -33.92
C LYS A 189 -4.48 -13.52 -32.64
N LYS A 190 -3.91 -14.26 -31.65
CA LYS A 190 -3.39 -13.63 -30.42
C LYS A 190 -2.39 -12.52 -30.82
N PRO A 191 -2.57 -11.28 -30.37
CA PRO A 191 -1.49 -10.31 -30.47
C PRO A 191 -0.37 -10.79 -29.55
N PHE A 192 0.76 -11.13 -30.10
CA PHE A 192 2.06 -11.52 -29.51
C PHE A 192 2.06 -12.07 -28.08
#